data_6a443c30e1fc08457092679afba653a4
#
_entry.id   6a443c30e1fc08457092679afba653a4
#
_cell.length_a   1.000
_cell.length_b   1.000
_cell.length_c   1.000
_cell.angle_alpha   90.00
_cell.angle_beta   90.00
_cell.angle_gamma   90.00
#
_symmetry.space_group_name_H-M   'P 1'
#
loop_
_entity.id
_entity.type
_entity.pdbx_description
1 polymer ?
#
loop_
_entity_poly.entity_id
_entity_poly.type
_entity_poly.pdbx_seq_one_letter_code
_entity_poly.pdbx_strand_id
1 'polypeptide(L)'
;MHQSQYGDQTMNVARIIFGIIYLLGAGFNIFIVVTEGWQTYIGFADKTFFPWYREAWMAVAAPNITLIIILLIAFEISLGLLFIIKRKYLKIALILGILFCLASMPTMVEAIYTNLPLALIQAFLLWKEFR
;
A
#
# COMPACT_ATOMS: atom_id res chain seq x y z
N MET A 1 16.49 -9.78 27.84
CA MET A 1 16.67 -8.34 27.66
C MET A 1 17.40 -8.00 26.37
N HIS A 2 18.51 -8.67 26.09
CA HIS A 2 19.23 -8.43 24.82
C HIS A 2 18.38 -8.73 23.61
N GLN A 3 17.57 -9.80 23.66
CA GLN A 3 16.72 -10.17 22.56
C GLN A 3 15.65 -9.12 22.28
N SER A 4 15.09 -8.49 23.33
CA SER A 4 14.07 -7.46 23.13
C SER A 4 14.65 -6.19 22.52
N GLN A 5 15.90 -5.83 22.85
CA GLN A 5 16.55 -4.68 22.24
C GLN A 5 16.81 -4.91 20.75
N TYR A 6 17.31 -6.10 20.38
CA TYR A 6 17.54 -6.43 18.98
C TYR A 6 16.20 -6.49 18.22
N GLY A 7 15.17 -7.06 18.84
CA GLY A 7 13.85 -7.11 18.23
C GLY A 7 13.30 -5.72 17.98
N ASP A 8 13.44 -4.81 18.96
CA ASP A 8 12.98 -3.43 18.81
C ASP A 8 13.73 -2.66 17.74
N GLN A 9 15.06 -2.84 17.65
CA GLN A 9 15.86 -2.21 16.60
C GLN A 9 15.44 -2.71 15.23
N THR A 10 15.25 -4.03 15.08
CA THR A 10 14.81 -4.63 13.83
C THR A 10 13.44 -4.09 13.43
N MET A 11 12.50 -4.01 14.36
CA MET A 11 11.18 -3.48 14.08
C MET A 11 11.21 -2.00 13.74
N ASN A 12 12.10 -1.22 14.39
CA ASN A 12 12.25 0.19 14.05
C ASN A 12 12.81 0.38 12.64
N VAL A 13 13.78 -0.44 12.24
CA VAL A 13 14.30 -0.40 10.87
C VAL A 13 13.22 -0.79 9.88
N ALA A 14 12.48 -1.87 10.17
CA ALA A 14 11.42 -2.36 9.28
C ALA A 14 10.33 -1.31 9.07
N ARG A 15 9.87 -0.65 10.15
CA ARG A 15 8.82 0.36 10.02
C ARG A 15 9.28 1.57 9.19
N ILE A 16 10.53 1.97 9.34
CA ILE A 16 11.08 3.08 8.54
C ILE A 16 11.16 2.69 7.07
N ILE A 17 11.60 1.46 6.78
CA ILE A 17 11.67 0.96 5.41
C ILE A 17 10.27 0.94 4.77
N PHE A 18 9.26 0.41 5.47
CA PHE A 18 7.89 0.39 4.95
C PHE A 18 7.34 1.80 4.79
N GLY A 19 7.63 2.70 5.72
CA GLY A 19 7.23 4.10 5.59
C GLY A 19 7.79 4.72 4.33
N ILE A 20 9.08 4.50 4.04
CA ILE A 20 9.71 4.98 2.83
C ILE A 20 9.09 4.35 1.58
N ILE A 21 8.80 3.04 1.61
CA ILE A 21 8.16 2.35 0.49
C ILE A 21 6.83 3.00 0.15
N TYR A 22 5.98 3.28 1.15
CA TYR A 22 4.68 3.89 0.91
C TYR A 22 4.80 5.33 0.43
N LEU A 23 5.76 6.09 0.96
CA LEU A 23 6.00 7.46 0.48
C LEU A 23 6.50 7.46 -0.96
N LEU A 24 7.38 6.52 -1.32
CA LEU A 24 7.83 6.37 -2.71
C LEU A 24 6.68 5.96 -3.62
N GLY A 25 5.78 5.09 -3.12
CA GLY A 25 4.58 4.72 -3.86
C GLY A 25 3.70 5.93 -4.16
N ALA A 26 3.49 6.79 -3.16
CA ALA A 26 2.74 8.03 -3.35
C ALA A 26 3.42 8.94 -4.37
N GLY A 27 4.73 9.11 -4.27
CA GLY A 27 5.51 9.90 -5.23
C GLY A 27 5.41 9.35 -6.64
N PHE A 28 5.46 8.03 -6.80
CA PHE A 28 5.31 7.36 -8.08
C PHE A 28 3.93 7.62 -8.68
N ASN A 29 2.88 7.54 -7.86
CA ASN A 29 1.52 7.84 -8.32
C ASN A 29 1.38 9.30 -8.76
N ILE A 30 1.98 10.22 -8.02
CA ILE A 30 2.00 11.64 -8.44
C ILE A 30 2.71 11.79 -9.78
N PHE A 31 3.83 11.11 -9.95
CA PHE A 31 4.60 11.14 -11.19
C PHE A 31 3.75 10.63 -12.37
N ILE A 32 3.02 9.52 -12.19
CA ILE A 32 2.13 8.98 -13.24
C ILE A 32 1.06 10.00 -13.61
N VAL A 33 0.42 10.62 -12.61
CA VAL A 33 -0.64 11.60 -12.88
C VAL A 33 -0.10 12.79 -13.68
N VAL A 34 1.08 13.28 -13.32
CA VAL A 34 1.68 14.44 -13.97
C VAL A 34 2.15 14.12 -15.39
N THR A 35 2.70 12.93 -15.62
CA THR A 35 3.30 12.56 -16.91
C THR A 35 2.33 11.86 -17.86
N GLU A 36 1.47 10.98 -17.31
CA GLU A 36 0.58 10.15 -18.14
C GLU A 36 -0.90 10.53 -17.98
N GLY A 37 -1.23 11.25 -16.91
CA GLY A 37 -2.60 11.65 -16.61
C GLY A 37 -3.44 10.53 -16.00
N TRP A 38 -4.73 10.81 -15.86
CA TRP A 38 -5.67 9.90 -15.18
C TRP A 38 -6.00 8.66 -16.00
N GLN A 39 -5.76 8.69 -17.30
CA GLN A 39 -6.13 7.61 -18.22
C GLN A 39 -5.43 6.28 -17.87
N THR A 40 -4.21 6.35 -17.37
CA THR A 40 -3.47 5.16 -16.95
C THR A 40 -4.26 4.36 -15.91
N TYR A 41 -4.88 5.06 -14.95
CA TYR A 41 -5.65 4.41 -13.89
C TYR A 41 -6.96 3.84 -14.41
N ILE A 42 -7.62 4.53 -15.32
CA ILE A 42 -8.84 4.02 -15.96
C ILE A 42 -8.52 2.72 -16.70
N GLY A 43 -7.36 2.69 -17.36
CA GLY A 43 -6.90 1.51 -18.10
C GLY A 43 -6.63 0.28 -17.25
N PHE A 44 -6.57 0.40 -15.93
CA PHE A 44 -6.39 -0.77 -15.06
C PHE A 44 -7.50 -1.80 -15.22
N ALA A 45 -8.70 -1.38 -15.66
CA ALA A 45 -9.79 -2.30 -15.94
C ALA A 45 -9.40 -3.37 -16.96
N ASP A 46 -8.53 -3.03 -17.91
CA ASP A 46 -8.08 -3.95 -18.95
C ASP A 46 -6.94 -4.85 -18.49
N LYS A 47 -6.34 -4.55 -17.35
CA LYS A 47 -5.19 -5.30 -16.81
C LYS A 47 -5.58 -6.34 -15.77
N THR A 48 -6.77 -6.22 -15.18
CA THR A 48 -7.24 -7.20 -14.21
C THR A 48 -7.73 -8.45 -14.92
N PHE A 49 -7.51 -9.61 -14.28
CA PHE A 49 -8.05 -10.87 -14.80
C PHE A 49 -9.36 -11.28 -14.11
N PHE A 50 -9.91 -10.43 -13.26
CA PHE A 50 -11.20 -10.68 -12.58
C PHE A 50 -12.31 -9.87 -13.26
N PRO A 51 -13.27 -10.52 -13.95
CA PRO A 51 -14.35 -9.78 -14.61
C PRO A 51 -15.18 -8.90 -13.67
N TRP A 52 -15.43 -9.39 -12.43
CA TRP A 52 -16.19 -8.63 -11.44
C TRP A 52 -15.45 -7.35 -11.02
N TYR A 53 -14.13 -7.43 -10.93
CA TYR A 53 -13.31 -6.27 -10.55
C TYR A 53 -13.31 -5.24 -11.68
N ARG A 54 -13.20 -5.70 -12.92
CA ARG A 54 -13.26 -4.83 -14.10
C ARG A 54 -14.58 -4.06 -14.14
N GLU A 55 -15.71 -4.77 -13.93
CA GLU A 55 -17.02 -4.14 -13.94
C GLU A 55 -17.14 -3.11 -12.82
N ALA A 56 -16.69 -3.44 -11.61
CA ALA A 56 -16.71 -2.52 -10.49
C ALA A 56 -15.82 -1.30 -10.75
N TRP A 57 -14.64 -1.52 -11.32
CA TRP A 57 -13.72 -0.43 -11.66
C TRP A 57 -14.35 0.53 -12.65
N MET A 58 -14.93 0.02 -13.73
CA MET A 58 -15.54 0.85 -14.75
C MET A 58 -16.82 1.54 -14.27
N ALA A 59 -17.56 0.91 -13.38
CA ALA A 59 -18.82 1.47 -12.87
C ALA A 59 -18.58 2.55 -11.81
N VAL A 60 -17.59 2.37 -10.92
CA VAL A 60 -17.40 3.21 -9.74
C VAL A 60 -16.10 4.02 -9.84
N ALA A 61 -14.99 3.37 -10.12
CA ALA A 61 -13.68 4.01 -10.08
C ALA A 61 -13.46 4.96 -11.26
N ALA A 62 -13.73 4.49 -12.47
CA ALA A 62 -13.45 5.29 -13.67
C ALA A 62 -14.19 6.63 -13.69
N PRO A 63 -15.51 6.70 -13.35
CA PRO A 63 -16.20 7.99 -13.29
C PRO A 63 -15.69 8.93 -12.22
N ASN A 64 -15.06 8.39 -11.17
CA ASN A 64 -14.57 9.15 -10.03
C ASN A 64 -13.06 9.07 -9.90
N ILE A 65 -12.36 8.82 -11.01
CA ILE A 65 -10.93 8.46 -10.97
C ILE A 65 -10.07 9.55 -10.31
N THR A 66 -10.32 10.80 -10.58
CA THR A 66 -9.56 11.90 -9.99
C THR A 66 -9.64 11.88 -8.47
N LEU A 67 -10.87 11.77 -7.93
CA LEU A 67 -11.09 11.71 -6.49
C LEU A 67 -10.44 10.46 -5.90
N ILE A 68 -10.62 9.32 -6.52
CA ILE A 68 -10.10 8.04 -6.03
C ILE A 68 -8.58 8.07 -5.96
N ILE A 69 -7.91 8.57 -6.98
CA ILE A 69 -6.44 8.61 -7.00
C ILE A 69 -5.90 9.65 -6.02
N ILE A 70 -6.58 10.79 -5.86
CA ILE A 70 -6.20 11.76 -4.84
C ILE A 70 -6.29 11.13 -3.45
N LEU A 71 -7.38 10.39 -3.17
CA LEU A 71 -7.53 9.69 -1.90
C LEU A 71 -6.48 8.60 -1.72
N LEU A 72 -6.15 7.88 -2.79
CA LEU A 72 -5.10 6.87 -2.77
C LEU A 72 -3.74 7.48 -2.39
N ILE A 73 -3.37 8.56 -3.04
CA ILE A 73 -2.11 9.25 -2.77
C ILE A 73 -2.08 9.77 -1.33
N ALA A 74 -3.18 10.40 -0.88
CA ALA A 74 -3.30 10.88 0.49
C ALA A 74 -3.19 9.73 1.50
N PHE A 75 -3.81 8.58 1.20
CA PHE A 75 -3.72 7.40 2.05
C PHE A 75 -2.28 6.89 2.13
N GLU A 76 -1.59 6.77 1.00
CA GLU A 76 -0.20 6.30 0.97
C GLU A 76 0.74 7.22 1.75
N ILE A 77 0.58 8.54 1.60
CA ILE A 77 1.37 9.51 2.36
C ILE A 77 1.09 9.35 3.85
N SER A 78 -0.18 9.30 4.22
CA SER A 78 -0.59 9.15 5.61
C SER A 78 -0.05 7.85 6.21
N LEU A 79 -0.14 6.75 5.48
CA LEU A 79 0.35 5.45 5.92
C LEU A 79 1.86 5.45 6.07
N GLY A 80 2.58 6.02 5.11
CA GLY A 80 4.03 6.14 5.19
C GLY A 80 4.47 6.92 6.41
N LEU A 81 3.83 8.05 6.66
CA LEU A 81 4.11 8.87 7.85
C LEU A 81 3.77 8.13 9.14
N LEU A 82 2.66 7.39 9.15
CA LEU A 82 2.25 6.62 10.31
C LEU A 82 3.30 5.56 10.71
N PHE A 83 3.92 4.92 9.71
CA PHE A 83 5.03 4.01 9.97
C PHE A 83 6.24 4.72 10.57
N ILE A 84 6.54 5.94 10.13
CA ILE A 84 7.79 6.63 10.48
C ILE A 84 7.69 7.37 11.81
N ILE A 85 6.55 8.04 12.07
CA ILE A 85 6.45 9.02 13.16
C ILE A 85 6.65 8.38 14.53
N LYS A 86 5.87 7.33 14.88
CA LYS A 86 5.94 6.73 16.22
C LYS A 86 5.75 5.23 16.17
N ARG A 87 6.56 4.54 16.94
CA ARG A 87 6.49 3.09 17.08
C ARG A 87 5.11 2.61 17.58
N LYS A 88 4.45 3.41 18.39
CA LYS A 88 3.15 3.00 18.97
C LYS A 88 2.05 2.81 17.92
N TYR A 89 2.21 3.41 16.74
CA TYR A 89 1.24 3.27 15.65
C TYR A 89 1.54 2.10 14.72
N LEU A 90 2.59 1.34 15.00
CA LEU A 90 3.07 0.30 14.08
C LEU A 90 2.00 -0.77 13.79
N LYS A 91 1.26 -1.22 14.80
CA LYS A 91 0.21 -2.23 14.60
C LYS A 91 -0.86 -1.74 13.65
N ILE A 92 -1.32 -0.51 13.84
CA ILE A 92 -2.33 0.10 12.98
C ILE A 92 -1.79 0.25 11.56
N ALA A 93 -0.56 0.73 11.43
CA ALA A 93 0.08 0.91 10.13
C ALA A 93 0.20 -0.42 9.39
N LEU A 94 0.61 -1.49 10.09
CA LEU A 94 0.72 -2.81 9.47
C LEU A 94 -0.63 -3.34 9.00
N ILE A 95 -1.67 -3.18 9.82
CA ILE A 95 -3.02 -3.61 9.42
C ILE A 95 -3.48 -2.86 8.17
N LEU A 96 -3.33 -1.54 8.16
CA LEU A 96 -3.72 -0.72 7.02
C LEU A 96 -2.90 -1.06 5.77
N GLY A 97 -1.60 -1.31 5.95
CA GLY A 97 -0.71 -1.67 4.85
C GLY A 97 -1.08 -3.02 4.24
N ILE A 98 -1.42 -4.00 5.08
CA ILE A 98 -1.87 -5.32 4.60
C ILE A 98 -3.16 -5.17 3.81
N LEU A 99 -4.13 -4.44 4.35
CA LEU A 99 -5.40 -4.21 3.66
C LEU A 99 -5.19 -3.50 2.33
N PHE A 100 -4.32 -2.51 2.29
CA PHE A 100 -3.98 -1.80 1.06
C PHE A 100 -3.38 -2.75 0.02
N CYS A 101 -2.43 -3.58 0.42
CA CYS A 101 -1.80 -4.55 -0.49
C CYS A 101 -2.83 -5.55 -1.03
N LEU A 102 -3.70 -6.08 -0.16
CA LEU A 102 -4.73 -7.02 -0.58
C LEU A 102 -5.73 -6.38 -1.53
N ALA A 103 -6.13 -5.14 -1.25
CA ALA A 103 -7.07 -4.41 -2.11
C ALA A 103 -6.46 -4.08 -3.47
N SER A 104 -5.14 -3.91 -3.54
CA SER A 104 -4.45 -3.56 -4.79
C SER A 104 -4.16 -4.77 -5.67
N MET A 105 -4.15 -5.98 -5.13
CA MET A 105 -3.80 -7.19 -5.90
C MET A 105 -4.68 -7.44 -7.11
N PRO A 106 -6.02 -7.25 -7.06
CA PRO A 106 -6.86 -7.53 -8.22
C PRO A 106 -6.70 -6.55 -9.38
N THR A 107 -5.98 -5.44 -9.20
CA THR A 107 -5.87 -4.42 -10.25
C THR A 107 -5.16 -4.92 -11.49
N MET A 108 -4.12 -5.75 -11.33
CA MET A 108 -3.37 -6.33 -12.44
C MET A 108 -2.52 -7.50 -11.94
N VAL A 109 -2.10 -8.36 -12.87
CA VAL A 109 -1.27 -9.53 -12.52
C VAL A 109 0.04 -9.08 -11.86
N GLU A 110 0.67 -8.05 -12.38
CA GLU A 110 1.94 -7.54 -11.85
C GLU A 110 1.82 -7.08 -10.39
N ALA A 111 0.64 -6.59 -10.00
CA ALA A 111 0.40 -6.15 -8.63
C ALA A 111 0.51 -7.30 -7.63
N ILE A 112 0.18 -8.52 -8.05
CA ILE A 112 0.29 -9.70 -7.18
C ILE A 112 1.76 -9.94 -6.83
N TYR A 113 2.66 -9.83 -7.80
CA TYR A 113 4.10 -10.05 -7.58
C TYR A 113 4.71 -9.02 -6.64
N THR A 114 4.16 -7.81 -6.58
CA THR A 114 4.66 -6.74 -5.70
C THR A 114 3.95 -6.77 -4.36
N ASN A 115 2.62 -6.85 -4.36
CA ASN A 115 1.82 -6.66 -3.14
C ASN A 115 1.73 -7.91 -2.28
N LEU A 116 1.76 -9.10 -2.87
CA LEU A 116 1.70 -10.33 -2.07
C LEU A 116 2.91 -10.48 -1.14
N PRO A 117 4.16 -10.34 -1.63
CA PRO A 117 5.31 -10.38 -0.73
C PRO A 117 5.25 -9.29 0.35
N LEU A 118 4.84 -8.07 0.01
CA LEU A 118 4.72 -6.99 0.97
C LEU A 118 3.67 -7.31 2.03
N ALA A 119 2.53 -7.86 1.63
CA ALA A 119 1.47 -8.24 2.56
C ALA A 119 1.95 -9.35 3.50
N LEU A 120 2.66 -10.34 2.99
CA LEU A 120 3.17 -11.44 3.81
C LEU A 120 4.20 -10.97 4.82
N ILE A 121 5.12 -10.10 4.41
CA ILE A 121 6.13 -9.54 5.32
C ILE A 121 5.45 -8.71 6.40
N GLN A 122 4.49 -7.87 6.04
CA GLN A 122 3.74 -7.06 6.99
C GLN A 122 2.93 -7.94 7.95
N ALA A 123 2.31 -9.01 7.46
CA ALA A 123 1.59 -9.95 8.30
C ALA A 123 2.52 -10.62 9.31
N PHE A 124 3.72 -11.00 8.88
CA PHE A 124 4.73 -11.58 9.77
C PHE A 124 5.16 -10.59 10.85
N LEU A 125 5.40 -9.33 10.47
CA LEU A 125 5.77 -8.29 11.42
C LEU A 125 4.63 -8.01 12.41
N LEU A 126 3.41 -7.99 11.92
CA LEU A 126 2.24 -7.79 12.77
C LEU A 126 2.09 -8.93 13.78
N TRP A 127 2.29 -10.16 13.32
CA TRP A 127 2.26 -11.34 14.20
C TRP A 127 3.30 -11.21 15.31
N LYS A 128 4.51 -10.76 14.98
CA LYS A 128 5.56 -10.52 15.98
C LYS A 128 5.17 -9.44 16.98
N GLU A 129 4.48 -8.40 16.53
CA GLU A 129 4.05 -7.32 17.43
C GLU A 129 2.99 -7.78 18.43
N PHE A 130 2.18 -8.78 18.09
CA PHE A 130 1.18 -9.33 18.99
C PHE A 130 1.74 -10.41 19.93
N ARG A 131 2.96 -10.86 19.75
CA ARG A 131 3.65 -11.74 20.69
C ARG A 131 4.30 -10.91 21.80
#